data_1eee8b4c38b27612b43bc27f3a241b93
#
_entry.id   1eee8b4c38b27612b43bc27f3a241b93
#
_cell.length_a   1.000
_cell.length_b   1.000
_cell.length_c   1.000
_cell.angle_alpha   90.00
_cell.angle_beta   90.00
_cell.angle_gamma   90.00
#
_symmetry.space_group_name_H-M   'P 1'
#
loop_
_entity.id
_entity.type
_entity.pdbx_description
1 polymer ?
#
loop_
_entity_poly.entity_id
_entity_poly.type
_entity_poly.pdbx_seq_one_letter_code
_entity_poly.pdbx_strand_id
1 'polypeptide(L)'
;MSARRVDLEASSADTGNRLDKFLSQHVAGVGRARAAQLCAAGRVRIDGQRAKKSALLTAGAKITVELAEPEALQGEPELTLEIRLEQPRLVVVNKPAGMPSAPLTTSERGTLCGALLGRFPEMLGVGYRAREPGIVHRLDTQTSGLVLAARDADAFSKLTQALEQERLTKRYLAVVSAAGLAESGEISRALAPDPAHPERVRVLEAGDSSGYARHKVTRYRVQRTGAGRALVEVQAGSAFRHQIRAHLASIGHPIAGDAVYAGEPVAGLGARHALHASRISWPGDAALPGFTVYEPLPPELERLLEE
;
A
#
# COMPACT_ATOMS: atom_id res chain seq x y z
N MET A 1 -27.11 6.49 9.97
CA MET A 1 -26.30 5.94 8.86
C MET A 1 -27.07 6.19 7.57
N SER A 2 -26.57 7.09 6.74
CA SER A 2 -27.18 7.35 5.42
C SER A 2 -26.85 6.17 4.51
N ALA A 3 -27.84 5.60 3.84
CA ALA A 3 -27.61 4.54 2.86
C ALA A 3 -27.89 5.11 1.47
N ARG A 4 -26.92 5.03 0.58
CA ARG A 4 -27.12 5.37 -0.83
C ARG A 4 -27.90 4.24 -1.49
N ARG A 5 -29.08 4.55 -2.01
CA ARG A 5 -29.86 3.63 -2.81
C ARG A 5 -29.48 3.76 -4.30
N VAL A 6 -29.27 2.64 -4.96
CA VAL A 6 -29.04 2.53 -6.40
C VAL A 6 -30.14 1.66 -6.97
N ASP A 7 -30.93 2.21 -7.89
CA ASP A 7 -31.98 1.47 -8.61
C ASP A 7 -31.50 1.23 -10.04
N LEU A 8 -31.60 -0.03 -10.49
CA LEU A 8 -31.16 -0.53 -11.79
C LEU A 8 -32.30 -1.35 -12.41
N GLU A 9 -32.29 -1.48 -13.73
CA GLU A 9 -33.19 -2.35 -14.47
C GLU A 9 -32.37 -3.27 -15.37
N ALA A 10 -32.62 -4.56 -15.32
CA ALA A 10 -31.95 -5.52 -16.17
C ALA A 10 -32.45 -5.45 -17.62
N SER A 11 -31.53 -5.29 -18.56
CA SER A 11 -31.84 -5.29 -19.98
C SER A 11 -32.04 -6.71 -20.51
N SER A 12 -32.47 -6.84 -21.77
CA SER A 12 -32.54 -8.14 -22.44
C SER A 12 -31.19 -8.85 -22.54
N ALA A 13 -30.10 -8.10 -22.65
CA ALA A 13 -28.72 -8.61 -22.64
C ALA A 13 -28.29 -9.18 -21.29
N ASP A 14 -28.95 -8.81 -20.21
CA ASP A 14 -28.66 -9.28 -18.85
C ASP A 14 -29.44 -10.52 -18.47
N THR A 15 -30.36 -10.97 -19.32
CA THR A 15 -31.17 -12.17 -19.07
C THR A 15 -30.29 -13.41 -18.90
N GLY A 16 -30.51 -14.15 -17.81
CA GLY A 16 -29.72 -15.31 -17.43
C GLY A 16 -28.38 -15.00 -16.76
N ASN A 17 -27.99 -13.73 -16.67
CA ASN A 17 -26.82 -13.35 -15.88
C ASN A 17 -27.12 -13.49 -14.38
N ARG A 18 -26.07 -13.90 -13.64
CA ARG A 18 -26.14 -13.94 -12.18
C ARG A 18 -26.12 -12.53 -11.61
N LEU A 19 -26.90 -12.31 -10.57
CA LEU A 19 -26.98 -11.02 -9.87
C LEU A 19 -25.62 -10.49 -9.41
N ASP A 20 -24.73 -11.33 -8.86
CA ASP A 20 -23.42 -10.93 -8.42
C ASP A 20 -22.52 -10.41 -9.57
N LYS A 21 -22.65 -11.00 -10.76
CA LYS A 21 -21.97 -10.55 -11.99
C LYS A 21 -22.55 -9.23 -12.47
N PHE A 22 -23.87 -9.13 -12.56
CA PHE A 22 -24.57 -7.91 -12.97
C PHE A 22 -24.19 -6.72 -12.09
N LEU A 23 -24.26 -6.87 -10.76
CA LEU A 23 -23.89 -5.80 -9.82
C LEU A 23 -22.44 -5.36 -9.99
N SER A 24 -21.51 -6.30 -10.25
CA SER A 24 -20.11 -5.96 -10.46
C SER A 24 -19.84 -5.19 -11.77
N GLN A 25 -20.75 -5.23 -12.71
CA GLN A 25 -20.65 -4.52 -13.98
C GLN A 25 -21.34 -3.16 -13.97
N HIS A 26 -22.44 -3.02 -13.21
CA HIS A 26 -23.33 -1.87 -13.28
C HIS A 26 -23.28 -0.96 -12.04
N VAL A 27 -22.67 -1.41 -10.94
CA VAL A 27 -22.56 -0.60 -9.71
C VAL A 27 -21.09 -0.23 -9.45
N ALA A 28 -20.78 1.04 -9.58
CA ALA A 28 -19.43 1.53 -9.34
C ALA A 28 -18.95 1.19 -7.92
N GLY A 29 -17.74 0.62 -7.80
CA GLY A 29 -17.14 0.22 -6.54
C GLY A 29 -17.66 -1.11 -5.95
N VAL A 30 -18.51 -1.84 -6.66
CA VAL A 30 -19.03 -3.14 -6.22
C VAL A 30 -18.46 -4.27 -7.08
N GLY A 31 -17.40 -4.93 -6.59
CA GLY A 31 -16.92 -6.18 -7.15
C GLY A 31 -17.77 -7.39 -6.72
N ARG A 32 -17.57 -8.57 -7.34
CA ARG A 32 -18.37 -9.79 -7.06
C ARG A 32 -18.40 -10.19 -5.58
N ALA A 33 -17.26 -10.07 -4.87
CA ALA A 33 -17.20 -10.39 -3.45
C ALA A 33 -18.09 -9.44 -2.63
N ARG A 34 -18.06 -8.14 -2.93
CA ARG A 34 -18.90 -7.13 -2.28
C ARG A 34 -20.38 -7.33 -2.63
N ALA A 35 -20.73 -7.66 -3.88
CA ALA A 35 -22.06 -8.01 -4.29
C ALA A 35 -22.62 -9.19 -3.47
N ALA A 36 -21.80 -10.24 -3.28
CA ALA A 36 -22.19 -11.40 -2.47
C ALA A 36 -22.46 -11.02 -1.00
N GLN A 37 -21.63 -10.14 -0.41
CA GLN A 37 -21.83 -9.63 0.96
C GLN A 37 -23.13 -8.81 1.07
N LEU A 38 -23.41 -7.93 0.10
CA LEU A 38 -24.62 -7.12 0.07
C LEU A 38 -25.89 -8.00 -0.03
N CYS A 39 -25.86 -9.05 -0.86
CA CYS A 39 -26.94 -10.02 -0.95
C CYS A 39 -27.15 -10.77 0.38
N ALA A 40 -26.06 -11.25 1.00
CA ALA A 40 -26.12 -11.94 2.29
C ALA A 40 -26.68 -11.04 3.40
N ALA A 41 -26.31 -9.76 3.40
CA ALA A 41 -26.84 -8.76 4.33
C ALA A 41 -28.30 -8.32 4.03
N GLY A 42 -28.92 -8.84 2.97
CA GLY A 42 -30.30 -8.50 2.56
C GLY A 42 -30.43 -7.07 2.00
N ARG A 43 -29.35 -6.47 1.57
CA ARG A 43 -29.28 -5.10 1.01
C ARG A 43 -29.48 -5.05 -0.51
N VAL A 44 -29.77 -6.17 -1.14
CA VAL A 44 -30.12 -6.28 -2.56
C VAL A 44 -31.49 -6.90 -2.71
N ARG A 45 -32.33 -6.25 -3.52
CA ARG A 45 -33.67 -6.72 -3.82
C ARG A 45 -33.84 -6.81 -5.33
N ILE A 46 -34.59 -7.82 -5.79
CA ILE A 46 -35.11 -7.92 -7.15
C ILE A 46 -36.64 -7.84 -7.02
N ASP A 47 -37.25 -6.93 -7.72
CA ASP A 47 -38.71 -6.68 -7.69
C ASP A 47 -39.27 -6.57 -6.26
N GLY A 48 -38.50 -5.86 -5.38
CA GLY A 48 -38.83 -5.65 -3.98
C GLY A 48 -38.50 -6.80 -3.02
N GLN A 49 -38.13 -7.98 -3.52
CA GLN A 49 -37.81 -9.16 -2.71
C GLN A 49 -36.29 -9.33 -2.50
N ARG A 50 -35.88 -9.80 -1.31
CA ARG A 50 -34.47 -10.11 -1.03
C ARG A 50 -33.91 -11.13 -2.02
N ALA A 51 -32.76 -10.82 -2.60
CA ALA A 51 -32.17 -11.63 -3.64
C ALA A 51 -30.89 -12.36 -3.17
N LYS A 52 -30.73 -13.62 -3.63
CA LYS A 52 -29.47 -14.37 -3.45
C LYS A 52 -28.46 -13.93 -4.51
N LYS A 53 -27.16 -13.96 -4.20
CA LYS A 53 -26.08 -13.61 -5.14
C LYS A 53 -26.13 -14.39 -6.46
N SER A 54 -26.65 -15.60 -6.44
CA SER A 54 -26.78 -16.51 -7.59
C SER A 54 -28.10 -16.37 -8.34
N ALA A 55 -28.99 -15.47 -7.94
CA ALA A 55 -30.24 -15.24 -8.65
C ALA A 55 -29.96 -14.89 -10.11
N LEU A 56 -30.72 -15.49 -11.00
CA LEU A 56 -30.67 -15.21 -12.45
C LEU A 56 -31.65 -14.09 -12.75
N LEU A 57 -31.19 -13.14 -13.57
CA LEU A 57 -31.99 -11.97 -13.95
C LEU A 57 -32.88 -12.30 -15.18
N THR A 58 -34.03 -11.66 -15.23
CA THR A 58 -34.91 -11.59 -16.37
C THR A 58 -34.93 -10.14 -16.89
N ALA A 59 -35.20 -9.97 -18.19
CA ALA A 59 -35.35 -8.63 -18.76
C ALA A 59 -36.48 -7.87 -18.04
N GLY A 60 -36.23 -6.58 -17.72
CA GLY A 60 -37.14 -5.71 -16.97
C GLY A 60 -37.15 -5.92 -15.47
N ALA A 61 -36.38 -6.84 -14.91
CA ALA A 61 -36.25 -6.98 -13.45
C ALA A 61 -35.70 -5.71 -12.82
N LYS A 62 -36.36 -5.22 -11.76
CA LYS A 62 -35.95 -4.03 -11.04
C LYS A 62 -35.05 -4.40 -9.85
N ILE A 63 -33.81 -3.97 -9.91
CA ILE A 63 -32.81 -4.27 -8.88
C ILE A 63 -32.58 -3.03 -8.03
N THR A 64 -32.83 -3.14 -6.74
CA THR A 64 -32.52 -2.12 -5.75
C THR A 64 -31.34 -2.57 -4.91
N VAL A 65 -30.33 -1.72 -4.80
CA VAL A 65 -29.12 -1.96 -3.98
C VAL A 65 -29.00 -0.86 -2.92
N GLU A 66 -28.97 -1.24 -1.66
CA GLU A 66 -28.70 -0.35 -0.54
C GLU A 66 -27.19 -0.42 -0.23
N LEU A 67 -26.46 0.59 -0.68
CA LEU A 67 -25.05 0.75 -0.35
C LEU A 67 -24.97 1.53 0.97
N ALA A 68 -24.39 0.92 2.01
CA ALA A 68 -23.93 1.76 3.10
C ALA A 68 -22.91 2.75 2.53
N GLU A 69 -23.07 4.02 2.80
CA GLU A 69 -21.97 4.95 2.57
C GLU A 69 -20.76 4.41 3.33
N PRO A 70 -19.58 4.29 2.68
CA PRO A 70 -18.39 3.93 3.40
C PRO A 70 -18.24 4.94 4.53
N GLU A 71 -18.19 4.45 5.78
CA GLU A 71 -17.83 5.33 6.89
C GLU A 71 -16.53 6.02 6.50
N ALA A 72 -16.53 7.34 6.53
CA ALA A 72 -15.32 8.09 6.28
C ALA A 72 -14.27 7.73 7.33
N LEU A 73 -13.03 7.58 6.91
CA LEU A 73 -11.94 7.43 7.86
C LEU A 73 -11.97 8.63 8.81
N GLN A 74 -11.86 8.37 10.10
CA GLN A 74 -11.83 9.42 11.10
C GLN A 74 -10.38 9.81 11.41
N GLY A 75 -10.16 11.11 11.59
CA GLY A 75 -8.89 11.62 12.06
C GLY A 75 -8.62 11.22 13.52
N GLU A 76 -7.35 11.03 13.83
CA GLU A 76 -6.83 10.65 15.16
C GLU A 76 -5.84 11.72 15.63
N PRO A 77 -6.33 12.88 16.11
CA PRO A 77 -5.48 14.01 16.48
C PRO A 77 -4.58 13.75 17.70
N GLU A 78 -4.89 12.71 18.47
CA GLU A 78 -4.08 12.23 19.60
C GLU A 78 -2.80 11.49 19.15
N LEU A 79 -2.74 11.03 17.90
CA LEU A 79 -1.55 10.36 17.38
C LEU A 79 -0.51 11.38 16.95
N THR A 80 0.69 11.27 17.51
CA THR A 80 1.81 12.14 17.16
C THR A 80 2.35 11.82 15.78
N LEU A 81 2.54 12.84 14.96
CA LEU A 81 3.24 12.78 13.68
C LEU A 81 4.62 13.43 13.78
N GLU A 82 5.64 12.69 13.41
CA GLU A 82 6.97 13.24 13.21
C GLU A 82 7.08 13.87 11.82
N ILE A 83 6.75 15.16 11.72
CA ILE A 83 6.80 15.89 10.45
C ILE A 83 8.24 16.27 10.15
N ARG A 84 8.73 15.94 8.94
CA ARG A 84 10.08 16.30 8.44
C ARG A 84 10.05 17.43 7.42
N LEU A 85 8.93 17.57 6.70
CA LEU A 85 8.67 18.69 5.82
C LEU A 85 7.17 18.99 5.83
N GLU A 86 6.80 20.24 6.05
CA GLU A 86 5.43 20.72 5.87
C GLU A 86 5.42 21.86 4.86
N GLN A 87 4.67 21.69 3.79
CA GLN A 87 4.39 22.71 2.79
C GLN A 87 2.87 22.88 2.66
N PRO A 88 2.39 23.96 2.09
CA PRO A 88 0.94 24.20 1.98
C PRO A 88 0.15 23.05 1.33
N ARG A 89 0.76 22.34 0.39
CA ARG A 89 0.13 21.33 -0.44
C ARG A 89 0.61 19.91 -0.24
N LEU A 90 1.68 19.70 0.54
CA LEU A 90 2.24 18.38 0.81
C LEU A 90 2.89 18.32 2.18
N VAL A 91 3.06 17.12 2.68
CA VAL A 91 3.77 16.83 3.93
C VAL A 91 4.62 15.57 3.77
N VAL A 92 5.82 15.57 4.37
CA VAL A 92 6.64 14.37 4.53
C VAL A 92 6.76 14.09 6.02
N VAL A 93 6.42 12.86 6.40
CA VAL A 93 6.43 12.42 7.79
C VAL A 93 7.33 11.21 7.96
N ASN A 94 7.92 11.05 9.14
CA ASN A 94 8.59 9.82 9.54
C ASN A 94 7.59 8.88 10.22
N LYS A 95 7.26 7.78 9.55
CA LYS A 95 6.38 6.74 10.08
C LYS A 95 7.19 5.79 10.98
N PRO A 96 6.81 5.56 12.24
CA PRO A 96 7.47 4.55 13.07
C PRO A 96 7.20 3.13 12.53
N ALA A 97 8.07 2.18 12.86
CA ALA A 97 7.80 0.76 12.72
C ALA A 97 6.63 0.34 13.61
N GLY A 98 5.84 -0.64 13.18
CA GLY A 98 4.65 -1.10 13.92
C GLY A 98 3.37 -0.34 13.57
N MET A 99 3.45 0.86 13.01
CA MET A 99 2.29 1.63 12.57
C MET A 99 1.88 1.24 11.14
N PRO A 100 0.62 0.81 10.88
CA PRO A 100 0.11 0.63 9.52
C PRO A 100 0.05 1.97 8.77
N SER A 101 0.40 1.98 7.49
CA SER A 101 0.27 3.20 6.67
C SER A 101 -1.20 3.58 6.45
N ALA A 102 -2.06 2.59 6.25
CA ALA A 102 -3.49 2.79 6.02
C ALA A 102 -4.28 1.66 6.68
N PRO A 103 -5.53 1.92 7.10
CA PRO A 103 -6.36 0.93 7.74
C PRO A 103 -6.92 -0.09 6.75
N LEU A 104 -7.15 -1.33 7.21
CA LEU A 104 -7.86 -2.37 6.47
C LEU A 104 -9.36 -2.11 6.44
N THR A 105 -9.90 -1.54 7.53
CA THR A 105 -11.30 -1.09 7.66
C THR A 105 -11.32 0.35 8.15
N THR A 106 -12.39 1.09 7.90
CA THR A 106 -12.54 2.48 8.36
C THR A 106 -12.61 2.64 9.87
N SER A 107 -12.90 1.55 10.58
CA SER A 107 -12.91 1.51 12.06
C SER A 107 -11.56 1.19 12.70
N GLU A 108 -10.56 0.76 11.89
CA GLU A 108 -9.21 0.51 12.41
C GLU A 108 -8.53 1.82 12.79
N ARG A 109 -7.90 1.82 13.96
CA ARG A 109 -7.22 2.97 14.57
C ARG A 109 -5.71 2.74 14.62
N GLY A 110 -4.98 3.79 15.00
CA GLY A 110 -3.51 3.72 15.15
C GLY A 110 -2.77 3.70 13.82
N THR A 111 -3.35 4.26 12.76
CA THR A 111 -2.77 4.27 11.42
C THR A 111 -2.19 5.64 11.04
N LEU A 112 -1.19 5.65 10.14
CA LEU A 112 -0.65 6.90 9.62
C LEU A 112 -1.74 7.77 8.96
N CYS A 113 -2.66 7.16 8.21
CA CYS A 113 -3.78 7.89 7.61
C CYS A 113 -4.70 8.53 8.64
N GLY A 114 -4.97 7.85 9.76
CA GLY A 114 -5.74 8.42 10.88
C GLY A 114 -5.02 9.63 11.51
N ALA A 115 -3.72 9.48 11.77
CA ALA A 115 -2.89 10.57 12.31
C ALA A 115 -2.81 11.77 11.35
N LEU A 116 -2.61 11.52 10.04
CA LEU A 116 -2.60 12.58 9.02
C LEU A 116 -3.94 13.33 8.96
N LEU A 117 -5.06 12.63 8.95
CA LEU A 117 -6.37 13.27 8.98
C LEU A 117 -6.65 14.03 10.30
N GLY A 118 -6.12 13.53 11.42
CA GLY A 118 -6.22 14.25 12.69
C GLY A 118 -5.51 15.60 12.66
N ARG A 119 -4.38 15.69 11.96
CA ARG A 119 -3.57 16.91 11.84
C ARG A 119 -3.96 17.76 10.63
N PHE A 120 -4.41 17.14 9.53
CA PHE A 120 -4.72 17.76 8.25
C PHE A 120 -6.10 17.30 7.74
N PRO A 121 -7.20 17.78 8.35
CA PRO A 121 -8.57 17.33 8.00
C PRO A 121 -8.94 17.56 6.54
N GLU A 122 -8.32 18.56 5.88
CA GLU A 122 -8.52 18.88 4.46
C GLU A 122 -8.10 17.72 3.52
N MET A 123 -7.31 16.77 3.98
CA MET A 123 -6.91 15.59 3.21
C MET A 123 -8.07 14.59 3.02
N LEU A 124 -9.18 14.75 3.72
CA LEU A 124 -10.33 13.86 3.56
C LEU A 124 -10.84 13.91 2.10
N GLY A 125 -10.92 12.73 1.47
CA GLY A 125 -11.30 12.60 0.06
C GLY A 125 -10.18 12.85 -0.95
N VAL A 126 -8.98 13.23 -0.51
CA VAL A 126 -7.80 13.33 -1.38
C VAL A 126 -7.29 11.93 -1.69
N GLY A 127 -7.11 11.60 -2.97
CA GLY A 127 -6.55 10.31 -3.41
C GLY A 127 -7.59 9.36 -4.00
N TYR A 128 -7.13 8.17 -4.41
CA TYR A 128 -7.96 7.18 -5.11
C TYR A 128 -8.79 6.29 -4.18
N ARG A 129 -8.46 6.25 -2.91
CA ARG A 129 -9.10 5.36 -1.94
C ARG A 129 -9.50 6.11 -0.69
N ALA A 130 -10.76 6.02 -0.30
CA ALA A 130 -11.29 6.69 0.87
C ALA A 130 -10.54 6.39 2.19
N ARG A 131 -9.85 5.24 2.26
CA ARG A 131 -9.04 4.82 3.42
C ARG A 131 -7.57 5.24 3.36
N GLU A 132 -7.14 5.86 2.27
CA GLU A 132 -5.75 6.26 2.01
C GLU A 132 -5.68 7.76 1.66
N PRO A 133 -6.25 8.66 2.50
CA PRO A 133 -6.33 10.08 2.16
C PRO A 133 -4.93 10.66 2.01
N GLY A 134 -4.69 11.25 0.85
CA GLY A 134 -3.49 12.00 0.52
C GLY A 134 -2.18 11.20 0.40
N ILE A 135 -2.08 9.97 0.89
CA ILE A 135 -0.78 9.26 0.84
C ILE A 135 -0.42 8.86 -0.59
N VAL A 136 0.74 9.34 -1.05
CA VAL A 136 1.25 9.10 -2.41
C VAL A 136 1.83 7.69 -2.55
N HIS A 137 2.38 7.15 -1.46
CA HIS A 137 2.91 5.78 -1.38
C HIS A 137 2.78 5.24 0.04
N ARG A 138 3.00 3.95 0.20
CA ARG A 138 2.90 3.27 1.49
C ARG A 138 4.20 2.59 1.88
N LEU A 139 4.38 2.41 3.17
CA LEU A 139 5.35 1.49 3.78
C LEU A 139 4.60 0.32 4.42
N ASP A 140 5.26 -0.81 4.52
CA ASP A 140 4.75 -1.94 5.31
C ASP A 140 4.65 -1.54 6.80
N THR A 141 3.82 -2.22 7.56
CA THR A 141 3.62 -1.92 8.98
C THR A 141 4.93 -1.87 9.75
N GLN A 142 5.83 -2.82 9.52
CA GLN A 142 7.10 -2.92 10.20
C GLN A 142 8.26 -2.13 9.55
N THR A 143 8.03 -1.50 8.41
CA THR A 143 8.99 -0.58 7.78
C THR A 143 8.82 0.81 8.37
N SER A 144 9.91 1.41 8.83
CA SER A 144 9.94 2.81 9.30
C SER A 144 10.40 3.77 8.21
N GLY A 145 10.26 5.07 8.46
CA GLY A 145 10.84 6.13 7.66
C GLY A 145 9.85 6.96 6.87
N LEU A 146 10.35 7.65 5.86
CA LEU A 146 9.65 8.74 5.19
C LEU A 146 8.46 8.28 4.36
N VAL A 147 7.33 8.95 4.58
CA VAL A 147 6.11 8.84 3.77
C VAL A 147 5.71 10.24 3.30
N LEU A 148 5.45 10.37 2.00
CA LEU A 148 4.94 11.58 1.37
C LEU A 148 3.42 11.52 1.27
N ALA A 149 2.78 12.60 1.66
CA ALA A 149 1.35 12.79 1.50
C ALA A 149 1.02 14.16 0.88
N ALA A 150 0.02 14.19 0.02
CA ALA A 150 -0.52 15.39 -0.57
C ALA A 150 -1.72 15.89 0.25
N ARG A 151 -1.87 17.20 0.38
CA ARG A 151 -2.94 17.82 1.15
C ARG A 151 -4.14 18.23 0.27
N ASP A 152 -3.99 18.19 -1.06
CA ASP A 152 -5.06 18.45 -2.03
C ASP A 152 -4.97 17.51 -3.24
N ALA A 153 -6.04 17.41 -4.01
CA ALA A 153 -6.20 16.48 -5.11
C ALA A 153 -5.26 16.77 -6.30
N ASP A 154 -4.94 18.02 -6.58
CA ASP A 154 -4.02 18.36 -7.68
C ASP A 154 -2.58 18.01 -7.32
N ALA A 155 -2.14 18.30 -6.08
CA ALA A 155 -0.84 17.87 -5.58
C ALA A 155 -0.74 16.34 -5.57
N PHE A 156 -1.81 15.63 -5.14
CA PHE A 156 -1.85 14.17 -5.16
C PHE A 156 -1.64 13.61 -6.57
N SER A 157 -2.38 14.14 -7.55
CA SER A 157 -2.27 13.71 -8.94
C SER A 157 -0.86 13.92 -9.50
N LYS A 158 -0.25 15.09 -9.28
CA LYS A 158 1.09 15.43 -9.74
C LYS A 158 2.17 14.56 -9.10
N LEU A 159 2.11 14.37 -7.78
CA LEU A 159 3.10 13.56 -7.06
C LEU A 159 2.99 12.07 -7.41
N THR A 160 1.77 11.55 -7.62
CA THR A 160 1.55 10.18 -8.07
C THR A 160 2.12 9.98 -9.48
N GLN A 161 1.83 10.90 -10.40
CA GLN A 161 2.40 10.87 -11.75
C GLN A 161 3.93 10.97 -11.73
N ALA A 162 4.49 11.82 -10.89
CA ALA A 162 5.93 11.94 -10.72
C ALA A 162 6.58 10.65 -10.19
N LEU A 163 5.89 9.95 -9.28
CA LEU A 163 6.32 8.65 -8.80
C LEU A 163 6.29 7.57 -9.89
N GLU A 164 5.25 7.54 -10.71
CA GLU A 164 5.11 6.61 -11.84
C GLU A 164 6.16 6.85 -12.92
N GLN A 165 6.53 8.12 -13.15
CA GLN A 165 7.55 8.56 -14.10
C GLN A 165 8.97 8.53 -13.52
N GLU A 166 9.15 7.99 -12.30
CA GLU A 166 10.43 7.92 -11.59
C GLU A 166 11.12 9.27 -11.35
N ARG A 167 10.40 10.39 -11.48
CA ARG A 167 10.90 11.73 -11.15
C ARG A 167 10.93 11.99 -9.65
N LEU A 168 10.00 11.37 -8.90
CA LEU A 168 10.03 11.32 -7.45
C LEU A 168 10.82 10.07 -7.04
N THR A 169 11.95 10.26 -6.36
CA THR A 169 12.85 9.17 -5.98
C THR A 169 12.74 8.86 -4.51
N LYS A 170 12.81 7.57 -4.18
CA LYS A 170 12.83 7.05 -2.82
C LYS A 170 14.04 6.17 -2.63
N ARG A 171 14.74 6.34 -1.49
CA ARG A 171 15.82 5.46 -1.09
C ARG A 171 15.53 4.88 0.28
N TYR A 172 15.99 3.67 0.45
CA TYR A 172 15.82 2.90 1.66
C TYR A 172 17.20 2.46 2.15
N LEU A 173 17.30 2.23 3.44
CA LEU A 173 18.41 1.55 4.07
C LEU A 173 17.90 0.20 4.58
N ALA A 174 18.64 -0.86 4.28
CA ALA A 174 18.32 -2.20 4.75
C ALA A 174 19.57 -2.86 5.34
N VAL A 175 19.41 -3.63 6.40
CA VAL A 175 20.47 -4.46 6.96
C VAL A 175 20.24 -5.91 6.53
N VAL A 176 21.24 -6.50 5.87
CA VAL A 176 21.22 -7.87 5.34
C VAL A 176 22.48 -8.63 5.73
N SER A 177 22.54 -9.95 5.50
CA SER A 177 23.79 -10.71 5.65
C SER A 177 24.84 -10.24 4.64
N ALA A 178 26.09 -10.03 5.09
CA ALA A 178 27.19 -9.58 4.23
C ALA A 178 27.86 -10.73 3.44
N ALA A 179 27.71 -11.98 3.89
CA ALA A 179 28.42 -13.11 3.31
C ALA A 179 28.03 -13.35 1.84
N GLY A 180 28.98 -13.13 0.92
CA GLY A 180 28.76 -13.31 -0.52
C GLY A 180 27.97 -12.19 -1.22
N LEU A 181 27.60 -11.12 -0.52
CA LEU A 181 26.92 -9.98 -1.12
C LEU A 181 27.88 -9.15 -1.99
N ALA A 182 27.51 -8.91 -3.24
CA ALA A 182 28.26 -7.99 -4.11
C ALA A 182 28.12 -6.53 -3.63
N GLU A 183 29.13 -5.69 -3.86
CA GLU A 183 29.13 -4.27 -3.46
C GLU A 183 27.93 -3.47 -4.02
N SER A 184 27.43 -3.87 -5.19
CA SER A 184 26.21 -3.31 -5.78
C SER A 184 25.58 -4.31 -6.72
N GLY A 185 24.27 -4.15 -6.96
CA GLY A 185 23.57 -5.03 -7.88
C GLY A 185 22.21 -4.49 -8.29
N GLU A 186 21.68 -5.11 -9.35
CA GLU A 186 20.33 -4.90 -9.83
C GLU A 186 19.56 -6.22 -9.81
N ILE A 187 18.40 -6.24 -9.19
CA ILE A 187 17.48 -7.37 -9.14
C ILE A 187 16.28 -7.01 -10.01
N SER A 188 16.21 -7.62 -11.20
CA SER A 188 15.20 -7.34 -12.20
C SER A 188 14.34 -8.59 -12.39
N ARG A 189 13.30 -8.74 -11.57
CA ARG A 189 12.42 -9.93 -11.52
C ARG A 189 10.95 -9.55 -11.41
N ALA A 190 10.08 -10.44 -11.86
CA ALA A 190 8.64 -10.27 -11.69
C ALA A 190 8.19 -10.72 -10.30
N LEU A 191 7.24 -9.98 -9.74
CA LEU A 191 6.61 -10.25 -8.45
C LEU A 191 5.13 -10.53 -8.66
N ALA A 192 4.59 -11.48 -7.91
CA ALA A 192 3.15 -11.78 -7.88
C ALA A 192 2.69 -12.07 -6.45
N PRO A 193 1.39 -11.90 -6.14
CA PRO A 193 0.81 -12.42 -4.90
C PRO A 193 1.12 -13.93 -4.78
N ASP A 194 1.43 -14.38 -3.56
CA ASP A 194 1.61 -15.81 -3.28
C ASP A 194 0.23 -16.43 -2.92
N PRO A 195 -0.31 -17.35 -3.74
CA PRO A 195 -1.62 -17.94 -3.46
C PRO A 195 -1.67 -18.80 -2.20
N ALA A 196 -0.53 -19.41 -1.84
CA ALA A 196 -0.42 -20.27 -0.65
C ALA A 196 -0.19 -19.46 0.63
N HIS A 197 0.37 -18.26 0.49
CA HIS A 197 0.78 -17.38 1.59
C HIS A 197 0.32 -15.93 1.32
N PRO A 198 -0.93 -15.57 1.64
CA PRO A 198 -1.49 -14.25 1.33
C PRO A 198 -0.75 -13.08 1.99
N GLU A 199 0.00 -13.37 3.06
CA GLU A 199 0.83 -12.41 3.78
C GLU A 199 2.06 -11.94 2.99
N ARG A 200 2.49 -12.67 1.93
CA ARG A 200 3.71 -12.34 1.16
C ARG A 200 3.45 -12.24 -0.35
N VAL A 201 4.47 -11.84 -1.07
CA VAL A 201 4.58 -11.95 -2.53
C VAL A 201 5.70 -12.92 -2.86
N ARG A 202 5.62 -13.58 -4.01
CA ARG A 202 6.67 -14.44 -4.52
C ARG A 202 7.38 -13.78 -5.71
N VAL A 203 8.66 -14.02 -5.82
CA VAL A 203 9.43 -13.74 -7.03
C VAL A 203 9.14 -14.85 -8.03
N LEU A 204 8.86 -14.50 -9.27
CA LEU A 204 8.63 -15.46 -10.34
C LEU A 204 9.94 -15.90 -10.97
N GLU A 205 10.10 -17.21 -11.16
CA GLU A 205 11.22 -17.78 -11.90
C GLU A 205 10.91 -17.82 -13.42
N ALA A 206 11.95 -18.08 -14.22
CA ALA A 206 11.76 -18.20 -15.66
C ALA A 206 10.79 -19.35 -15.99
N GLY A 207 9.74 -19.03 -16.74
CA GLY A 207 8.66 -19.98 -17.06
C GLY A 207 7.43 -19.91 -16.17
N ASP A 208 7.52 -19.23 -15.01
CA ASP A 208 6.34 -18.97 -14.17
C ASP A 208 5.38 -18.00 -14.85
N SER A 209 4.08 -18.25 -14.75
CA SER A 209 3.03 -17.36 -15.22
C SER A 209 2.10 -16.94 -14.08
N SER A 210 1.71 -15.69 -14.08
CA SER A 210 0.65 -15.17 -13.22
C SER A 210 0.02 -13.95 -13.88
N GLY A 211 -1.31 -13.92 -13.99
CA GLY A 211 -2.03 -12.75 -14.51
C GLY A 211 -1.86 -11.48 -13.67
N TYR A 212 -1.32 -11.61 -12.46
CA TYR A 212 -1.02 -10.51 -11.54
C TYR A 212 0.47 -10.18 -11.45
N ALA A 213 1.31 -10.78 -12.29
CA ALA A 213 2.75 -10.53 -12.31
C ALA A 213 3.07 -9.06 -12.63
N ARG A 214 4.03 -8.50 -11.92
CA ARG A 214 4.57 -7.17 -12.19
C ARG A 214 6.09 -7.24 -12.20
N HIS A 215 6.68 -6.99 -13.35
CA HIS A 215 8.14 -6.86 -13.47
C HIS A 215 8.59 -5.62 -12.74
N LYS A 216 9.58 -5.77 -11.86
CA LYS A 216 10.10 -4.70 -10.99
C LYS A 216 11.62 -4.76 -10.93
N VAL A 217 12.21 -3.59 -10.75
CA VAL A 217 13.65 -3.43 -10.60
C VAL A 217 13.95 -2.89 -9.22
N THR A 218 14.90 -3.52 -8.55
CA THR A 218 15.47 -3.06 -7.27
C THR A 218 16.98 -2.95 -7.44
N ARG A 219 17.55 -1.76 -7.21
CA ARG A 219 18.99 -1.52 -7.22
C ARG A 219 19.48 -1.38 -5.80
N TYR A 220 20.64 -1.94 -5.49
CA TYR A 220 21.25 -1.78 -4.18
C TYR A 220 22.73 -1.47 -4.30
N ARG A 221 23.26 -0.82 -3.26
CA ARG A 221 24.68 -0.57 -3.06
C ARG A 221 25.03 -0.73 -1.60
N VAL A 222 26.07 -1.48 -1.29
CA VAL A 222 26.61 -1.59 0.06
C VAL A 222 27.20 -0.24 0.48
N GLN A 223 26.77 0.26 1.63
CA GLN A 223 27.28 1.49 2.23
C GLN A 223 28.43 1.19 3.21
N ARG A 224 28.26 0.16 4.02
CA ARG A 224 29.26 -0.34 4.96
C ARG A 224 28.90 -1.74 5.43
N THR A 225 29.88 -2.42 6.04
CA THR A 225 29.72 -3.73 6.65
C THR A 225 30.16 -3.70 8.11
N GLY A 226 29.60 -4.59 8.93
CA GLY A 226 29.97 -4.77 10.33
C GLY A 226 29.21 -5.95 10.92
N ALA A 227 29.79 -6.64 11.90
CA ALA A 227 29.18 -7.77 12.60
C ALA A 227 28.61 -8.87 11.67
N GLY A 228 29.26 -9.16 10.52
CA GLY A 228 28.78 -10.12 9.54
C GLY A 228 27.59 -9.65 8.69
N ARG A 229 27.16 -8.40 8.85
CA ARG A 229 26.04 -7.76 8.13
C ARG A 229 26.50 -6.64 7.23
N ALA A 230 25.66 -6.28 6.27
CA ALA A 230 25.86 -5.15 5.38
C ALA A 230 24.66 -4.18 5.49
N LEU A 231 24.97 -2.89 5.61
CA LEU A 231 24.03 -1.82 5.36
C LEU A 231 24.01 -1.54 3.87
N VAL A 232 22.85 -1.73 3.24
CA VAL A 232 22.67 -1.47 1.83
C VAL A 232 21.72 -0.29 1.61
N GLU A 233 22.09 0.65 0.76
CA GLU A 233 21.16 1.62 0.19
C GLU A 233 20.42 0.96 -0.94
N VAL A 234 19.09 1.05 -0.94
CA VAL A 234 18.22 0.41 -1.91
C VAL A 234 17.35 1.46 -2.61
N GLN A 235 17.27 1.37 -3.92
CA GLN A 235 16.36 2.15 -4.75
C GLN A 235 15.33 1.22 -5.40
N ALA A 236 14.04 1.54 -5.18
CA ALA A 236 12.91 0.93 -5.84
C ALA A 236 11.96 2.04 -6.31
N GLY A 237 11.65 2.10 -7.60
CA GLY A 237 10.77 3.12 -8.19
C GLY A 237 9.32 3.01 -7.68
N SER A 238 8.34 2.86 -8.58
CA SER A 238 6.96 2.58 -8.20
C SER A 238 6.87 1.20 -7.57
N ALA A 239 6.93 1.15 -6.23
CA ALA A 239 7.10 -0.09 -5.50
C ALA A 239 5.86 -1.00 -5.56
N PHE A 240 6.09 -2.28 -5.76
CA PHE A 240 5.12 -3.34 -5.50
C PHE A 240 5.17 -3.74 -4.01
N ARG A 241 4.07 -4.29 -3.49
CA ARG A 241 4.03 -4.78 -2.10
C ARG A 241 5.24 -5.66 -1.81
N HIS A 242 5.92 -5.43 -0.68
CA HIS A 242 7.11 -6.18 -0.22
C HIS A 242 8.27 -6.29 -1.23
N GLN A 243 8.31 -5.46 -2.28
CA GLN A 243 9.28 -5.61 -3.38
C GLN A 243 10.72 -5.75 -2.91
N ILE A 244 11.21 -4.82 -2.09
CA ILE A 244 12.60 -4.80 -1.60
C ILE A 244 12.90 -6.07 -0.81
N ARG A 245 11.99 -6.46 0.08
CA ARG A 245 12.09 -7.63 0.95
C ARG A 245 12.20 -8.92 0.14
N ALA A 246 11.25 -9.13 -0.80
CA ALA A 246 11.21 -10.30 -1.66
C ALA A 246 12.42 -10.37 -2.61
N HIS A 247 12.82 -9.24 -3.20
CA HIS A 247 13.97 -9.19 -4.10
C HIS A 247 15.29 -9.51 -3.39
N LEU A 248 15.58 -8.88 -2.24
CA LEU A 248 16.80 -9.18 -1.49
C LEU A 248 16.83 -10.65 -1.01
N ALA A 249 15.71 -11.18 -0.54
CA ALA A 249 15.60 -12.60 -0.18
C ALA A 249 15.84 -13.52 -1.38
N SER A 250 15.39 -13.15 -2.59
CA SER A 250 15.55 -13.98 -3.81
C SER A 250 16.99 -14.11 -4.30
N ILE A 251 17.90 -13.27 -3.81
CA ILE A 251 19.33 -13.36 -4.08
C ILE A 251 20.14 -13.91 -2.90
N GLY A 252 19.45 -14.48 -1.88
CA GLY A 252 20.08 -15.07 -0.71
C GLY A 252 20.44 -14.08 0.42
N HIS A 253 20.00 -12.82 0.33
CA HIS A 253 20.27 -11.79 1.32
C HIS A 253 18.97 -11.20 1.91
N PRO A 254 18.15 -12.00 2.62
CA PRO A 254 16.95 -11.51 3.27
C PRO A 254 17.28 -10.43 4.28
N ILE A 255 16.35 -9.50 4.49
CA ILE A 255 16.50 -8.42 5.47
C ILE A 255 16.48 -9.00 6.88
N ALA A 256 17.42 -8.60 7.72
CA ALA A 256 17.50 -9.01 9.12
C ALA A 256 16.16 -8.73 9.86
N GLY A 257 15.68 -9.70 10.62
CA GLY A 257 14.41 -9.67 11.33
C GLY A 257 13.16 -9.92 10.45
N ASP A 258 13.31 -10.16 9.14
CA ASP A 258 12.17 -10.39 8.25
C ASP A 258 11.69 -11.85 8.27
N ALA A 259 10.86 -12.20 9.23
CA ALA A 259 10.35 -13.58 9.37
C ALA A 259 9.53 -14.06 8.15
N VAL A 260 8.95 -13.16 7.35
CA VAL A 260 8.14 -13.52 6.16
C VAL A 260 9.01 -14.02 5.02
N TYR A 261 10.25 -13.51 4.92
CA TYR A 261 11.21 -13.80 3.86
C TYR A 261 12.48 -14.49 4.37
N ALA A 262 12.37 -15.25 5.46
CA ALA A 262 13.45 -16.01 6.05
C ALA A 262 14.69 -15.19 6.48
N GLY A 263 14.47 -13.93 6.83
CA GLY A 263 15.48 -13.12 7.52
C GLY A 263 15.79 -13.68 8.90
N GLU A 264 17.06 -13.63 9.29
CA GLU A 264 17.48 -14.11 10.61
C GLU A 264 16.75 -13.33 11.72
N PRO A 265 16.26 -14.00 12.77
CA PRO A 265 15.73 -13.34 13.95
C PRO A 265 16.80 -12.47 14.59
N VAL A 266 16.43 -11.26 15.00
CA VAL A 266 17.34 -10.32 15.65
C VAL A 266 16.80 -9.98 17.03
N ALA A 267 17.61 -10.17 18.06
CA ALA A 267 17.26 -9.82 19.42
C ALA A 267 16.96 -8.31 19.53
N GLY A 268 15.91 -7.95 20.24
CA GLY A 268 15.53 -6.55 20.44
C GLY A 268 14.71 -5.90 19.32
N LEU A 269 14.61 -6.50 18.13
CA LEU A 269 13.76 -5.96 17.04
C LEU A 269 12.30 -6.41 17.12
N GLY A 270 11.95 -7.46 17.89
CA GLY A 270 10.60 -8.00 17.93
C GLY A 270 10.13 -8.46 16.54
N ALA A 271 8.97 -7.99 16.09
CA ALA A 271 8.43 -8.30 14.77
C ALA A 271 8.98 -7.41 13.64
N ARG A 272 9.86 -6.46 13.96
CA ARG A 272 10.40 -5.49 12.99
C ARG A 272 11.44 -6.15 12.09
N HIS A 273 11.41 -5.82 10.80
CA HIS A 273 12.52 -6.05 9.89
C HIS A 273 13.37 -4.79 9.71
N ALA A 274 14.65 -4.97 9.42
CA ALA A 274 15.63 -3.89 9.35
C ALA A 274 15.57 -3.15 7.99
N LEU A 275 14.41 -2.55 7.67
CA LEU A 275 14.17 -1.73 6.48
C LEU A 275 13.66 -0.35 6.89
N HIS A 276 14.25 0.69 6.33
CA HIS A 276 13.97 2.08 6.65
C HIS A 276 13.94 2.94 5.40
N ALA A 277 12.87 3.71 5.18
CA ALA A 277 12.76 4.68 4.08
C ALA A 277 13.52 5.96 4.45
N SER A 278 14.77 6.07 4.00
CA SER A 278 15.73 7.09 4.48
C SER A 278 15.74 8.37 3.67
N ARG A 279 15.26 8.37 2.41
CA ARG A 279 15.28 9.58 1.58
C ARG A 279 14.11 9.61 0.62
N ILE A 280 13.49 10.80 0.49
CA ILE A 280 12.56 11.14 -0.57
C ILE A 280 13.04 12.42 -1.24
N SER A 281 13.09 12.45 -2.56
CA SER A 281 13.50 13.62 -3.34
C SER A 281 12.55 13.84 -4.51
N TRP A 282 12.14 15.09 -4.67
CA TRP A 282 11.30 15.59 -5.75
C TRP A 282 11.96 16.85 -6.36
N PRO A 283 12.22 16.91 -7.68
CA PRO A 283 12.86 18.08 -8.30
C PRO A 283 11.97 19.31 -8.31
N GLY A 284 10.66 19.14 -8.11
CA GLY A 284 9.68 20.21 -8.24
C GLY A 284 9.17 20.39 -9.66
N ASP A 285 8.15 21.21 -9.78
CA ASP A 285 7.63 21.77 -11.02
C ASP A 285 7.11 23.20 -10.77
N ALA A 286 6.47 23.83 -11.78
CA ALA A 286 5.94 25.19 -11.68
C ALA A 286 4.83 25.34 -10.61
N ALA A 287 4.20 24.24 -10.17
CA ALA A 287 3.08 24.24 -9.22
C ALA A 287 3.42 23.73 -7.83
N LEU A 288 4.48 22.92 -7.70
CA LEU A 288 4.92 22.34 -6.45
C LEU A 288 6.44 22.52 -6.28
N PRO A 289 6.91 23.19 -5.22
CA PRO A 289 8.34 23.33 -4.95
C PRO A 289 9.04 21.99 -4.79
N GLY A 290 10.28 21.91 -5.30
CA GLY A 290 11.13 20.76 -5.10
C GLY A 290 11.56 20.60 -3.66
N PHE A 291 11.91 19.38 -3.28
CA PHE A 291 12.45 19.08 -1.95
C PHE A 291 13.35 17.85 -1.96
N THR A 292 14.20 17.77 -0.95
CA THR A 292 14.89 16.54 -0.56
C THR A 292 14.82 16.43 0.96
N VAL A 293 14.30 15.31 1.44
CA VAL A 293 14.17 15.01 2.87
C VAL A 293 14.96 13.75 3.19
N TYR A 294 15.70 13.79 4.29
CA TYR A 294 16.46 12.68 4.83
C TYR A 294 15.95 12.28 6.19
N GLU A 295 15.94 10.98 6.45
CA GLU A 295 15.71 10.38 7.76
C GLU A 295 16.88 9.45 8.05
N PRO A 296 17.64 9.66 9.15
CA PRO A 296 18.76 8.80 9.49
C PRO A 296 18.31 7.39 9.85
N LEU A 297 19.23 6.43 9.72
CA LEU A 297 18.97 5.06 10.16
C LEU A 297 18.65 5.07 11.66
N PRO A 298 17.55 4.45 12.10
CA PRO A 298 17.20 4.36 13.51
C PRO A 298 18.30 3.68 14.33
N PRO A 299 18.58 4.16 15.57
CA PRO A 299 19.68 3.62 16.39
C PRO A 299 19.63 2.12 16.64
N GLU A 300 18.43 1.54 16.74
CA GLU A 300 18.26 0.10 16.91
C GLU A 300 18.63 -0.72 15.65
N LEU A 301 18.59 -0.11 14.45
CA LEU A 301 19.11 -0.72 13.23
C LEU A 301 20.59 -0.49 13.04
N GLU A 302 21.09 0.64 13.51
CA GLU A 302 22.51 0.98 13.50
C GLU A 302 23.33 -0.02 14.31
N ARG A 303 22.87 -0.36 15.52
CA ARG A 303 23.51 -1.36 16.41
C ARG A 303 23.68 -2.73 15.77
N LEU A 304 22.86 -3.11 14.79
CA LEU A 304 23.02 -4.39 14.09
C LEU A 304 24.32 -4.54 13.31
N LEU A 305 25.03 -3.42 13.10
CA LEU A 305 26.32 -3.40 12.40
C LEU A 305 27.50 -3.32 13.38
N GLU A 306 27.23 -3.17 14.67
CA GLU A 306 28.23 -3.04 15.73
C GLU A 306 28.35 -4.32 16.57
N GLU A 307 27.27 -5.06 16.70
CA GLU A 307 27.17 -6.34 17.41
C GLU A 307 27.60 -7.54 16.54
#